data_cbecee6f443e423012ecb39c3768ea40
#
_entry.id   cbecee6f443e423012ecb39c3768ea40
#
_cell.length_a   1.000
_cell.length_b   1.000
_cell.length_c   1.000
_cell.angle_alpha   90.00
_cell.angle_beta   90.00
_cell.angle_gamma   90.00
#
_symmetry.space_group_name_H-M   'P 1'
#
loop_
_entity.id
_entity.type
_entity.pdbx_description
1 polymer ?
#
loop_
_entity_poly.entity_id
_entity_poly.type
_entity_poly.pdbx_seq_one_letter_code
_entity_poly.pdbx_strand_id
1 'polypeptide(L)'
;MGGIARYENDYYFQISSDIASVPGNPWFVATLWLAEHLIAIAEKPADLERPRAYLEWCASRALPSGIMSEQVHPYTGEPLSVSPLTWSHAAFVSAVQHYARRSRLIKDRLREQVKTAGEVIV
;
A
#
# COMPACT_ATOMS: atom_id res chain seq x y z
N MET A 1 2.41 -6.40 8.93
CA MET A 1 1.25 -6.24 8.02
C MET A 1 1.60 -6.94 6.72
N GLY A 2 0.68 -7.68 6.12
CA GLY A 2 0.91 -8.46 4.90
C GLY A 2 0.19 -7.84 3.70
N GLY A 3 0.50 -8.36 2.50
CA GLY A 3 -0.24 -8.01 1.29
C GLY A 3 -1.65 -8.63 1.29
N ILE A 4 -2.45 -8.24 0.32
CA ILE A 4 -3.87 -8.57 0.24
C ILE A 4 -4.15 -9.41 -1.00
N ALA A 5 -4.88 -10.51 -0.84
CA ALA A 5 -5.47 -11.25 -1.95
C ALA A 5 -6.56 -10.42 -2.65
N ARG A 6 -6.88 -10.74 -3.89
CA ARG A 6 -7.96 -10.04 -4.61
C ARG A 6 -9.33 -10.23 -3.94
N TYR A 7 -9.60 -11.45 -3.49
CA TYR A 7 -10.84 -11.85 -2.81
C TYR A 7 -10.61 -13.14 -2.03
N GLU A 8 -11.53 -13.48 -1.16
CA GLU A 8 -11.50 -14.77 -0.44
C GLU A 8 -11.60 -15.94 -1.42
N ASN A 9 -10.79 -16.97 -1.18
CA ASN A 9 -10.71 -18.15 -2.05
C ASN A 9 -10.26 -17.83 -3.47
N ASP A 10 -9.29 -16.93 -3.62
CA ASP A 10 -8.64 -16.66 -4.90
C ASP A 10 -7.72 -17.83 -5.27
N TYR A 11 -8.23 -18.72 -6.11
CA TYR A 11 -7.52 -19.94 -6.54
C TYR A 11 -6.50 -19.69 -7.65
N TYR A 12 -6.38 -18.48 -8.16
CA TYR A 12 -5.47 -18.19 -9.27
C TYR A 12 -4.02 -18.24 -8.81
N PHE A 13 -3.26 -19.21 -9.32
CA PHE A 13 -1.89 -19.54 -8.87
C PHE A 13 -1.78 -19.85 -7.37
N GLN A 14 -2.86 -20.35 -6.76
CA GLN A 14 -2.90 -20.64 -5.34
C GLN A 14 -1.79 -21.60 -4.91
N ILE A 15 -1.02 -21.21 -3.91
CA ILE A 15 0.07 -21.99 -3.32
C ILE A 15 -0.41 -22.74 -2.08
N SER A 16 -1.24 -22.10 -1.24
CA SER A 16 -1.74 -22.71 -0.02
C SER A 16 -3.04 -23.46 -0.25
N SER A 17 -3.12 -24.68 0.33
CA SER A 17 -4.39 -25.40 0.47
C SER A 17 -5.16 -24.99 1.73
N ASP A 18 -4.53 -24.29 2.65
CA ASP A 18 -5.14 -23.76 3.88
C ASP A 18 -5.84 -22.42 3.62
N ILE A 19 -7.03 -22.51 3.07
CA ILE A 19 -7.84 -21.35 2.69
C ILE A 19 -8.24 -20.50 3.92
N ALA A 20 -8.31 -21.12 5.11
CA ALA A 20 -8.70 -20.40 6.32
C ALA A 20 -7.60 -19.41 6.78
N SER A 21 -6.34 -19.79 6.63
CA SER A 21 -5.19 -18.93 7.02
C SER A 21 -4.65 -18.10 5.87
N VAL A 22 -4.77 -18.61 4.63
CA VAL A 22 -4.27 -17.98 3.41
C VAL A 22 -5.37 -18.03 2.35
N PRO A 23 -6.28 -17.04 2.33
CA PRO A 23 -7.43 -17.02 1.42
C PRO A 23 -7.06 -16.84 -0.06
N GLY A 24 -5.83 -16.53 -0.36
CA GLY A 24 -5.25 -16.36 -1.69
C GLY A 24 -3.85 -15.79 -1.60
N ASN A 25 -3.14 -15.77 -2.73
CA ASN A 25 -1.83 -15.14 -2.77
C ASN A 25 -1.95 -13.61 -2.63
N PRO A 26 -1.00 -12.93 -1.96
CA PRO A 26 -0.96 -11.47 -1.94
C PRO A 26 -0.68 -10.90 -3.34
N TRP A 27 -1.41 -9.85 -3.70
CA TRP A 27 -1.25 -9.11 -4.95
C TRP A 27 -0.72 -7.71 -4.69
N PHE A 28 0.27 -7.28 -5.48
CA PHE A 28 0.74 -5.89 -5.41
C PHE A 28 -0.38 -4.90 -5.70
N VAL A 29 -1.10 -5.10 -6.80
CA VAL A 29 -2.17 -4.18 -7.24
C VAL A 29 -3.29 -4.08 -6.20
N ALA A 30 -3.79 -5.19 -5.66
CA ALA A 30 -4.85 -5.19 -4.65
C ALA A 30 -4.40 -4.48 -3.36
N THR A 31 -3.16 -4.75 -2.94
CA THR A 31 -2.55 -4.10 -1.77
C THR A 31 -2.41 -2.59 -1.96
N LEU A 32 -1.97 -2.17 -3.16
CA LEU A 32 -1.79 -0.76 -3.49
C LEU A 32 -3.12 -0.01 -3.66
N TRP A 33 -4.15 -0.63 -4.20
CA TRP A 33 -5.49 -0.04 -4.26
C TRP A 33 -6.07 0.23 -2.87
N LEU A 34 -5.88 -0.71 -1.93
CA LEU A 34 -6.28 -0.45 -0.55
C LEU A 34 -5.45 0.70 0.06
N ALA A 35 -4.14 0.74 -0.20
CA ALA A 35 -3.29 1.85 0.24
C ALA A 35 -3.79 3.19 -0.33
N GLU A 36 -4.08 3.27 -1.63
CA GLU A 36 -4.61 4.48 -2.28
C GLU A 36 -5.95 4.92 -1.68
N HIS A 37 -6.87 3.97 -1.41
CA HIS A 37 -8.13 4.28 -0.74
C HIS A 37 -7.89 4.90 0.65
N LEU A 38 -7.04 4.27 1.46
CA LEU A 38 -6.71 4.79 2.79
C LEU A 38 -6.01 6.15 2.75
N ILE A 39 -5.15 6.40 1.76
CA ILE A 39 -4.53 7.70 1.53
C ILE A 39 -5.59 8.76 1.19
N ALA A 40 -6.55 8.41 0.34
CA ALA A 40 -7.58 9.34 -0.10
C ALA A 40 -8.47 9.83 1.05
N ILE A 41 -8.78 8.96 2.01
CA ILE A 41 -9.64 9.28 3.16
C ILE A 41 -8.87 9.79 4.40
N ALA A 42 -7.52 9.80 4.37
CA ALA A 42 -6.70 10.24 5.50
C ALA A 42 -6.90 11.73 5.80
N GLU A 43 -7.15 12.10 7.06
CA GLU A 43 -7.38 13.48 7.48
C GLU A 43 -6.27 14.01 8.41
N LYS A 44 -5.57 13.14 9.11
CA LYS A 44 -4.49 13.43 10.06
C LYS A 44 -3.27 12.53 9.84
N PRO A 45 -2.09 12.89 10.37
CA PRO A 45 -0.86 12.11 10.17
C PRO A 45 -0.98 10.63 10.55
N ALA A 46 -1.67 10.31 11.64
CA ALA A 46 -1.86 8.94 12.11
C ALA A 46 -2.62 8.06 11.09
N ASP A 47 -3.51 8.64 10.28
CA ASP A 47 -4.27 7.91 9.26
C ASP A 47 -3.36 7.44 8.11
N LEU A 48 -2.18 8.04 7.94
CA LEU A 48 -1.20 7.69 6.93
C LEU A 48 -0.25 6.55 7.35
N GLU A 49 -0.27 6.12 8.61
CA GLU A 49 0.60 5.04 9.08
C GLU A 49 0.27 3.71 8.41
N ARG A 50 -1.01 3.38 8.33
CA ARG A 50 -1.46 2.12 7.71
C ARG A 50 -1.17 2.04 6.22
N PRO A 51 -1.53 3.02 5.37
CA PRO A 51 -1.16 2.97 3.96
C PRO A 51 0.36 2.99 3.74
N ARG A 52 1.13 3.70 4.57
CA ARG A 52 2.58 3.66 4.53
C ARG A 52 3.11 2.24 4.72
N ALA A 53 2.58 1.50 5.70
CA ALA A 53 2.99 0.12 5.93
C ALA A 53 2.70 -0.81 4.72
N TYR A 54 1.63 -0.56 3.95
CA TYR A 54 1.37 -1.27 2.69
C TYR A 54 2.37 -0.91 1.59
N LEU A 55 2.73 0.38 1.47
CA LEU A 55 3.77 0.81 0.52
C LEU A 55 5.13 0.19 0.86
N GLU A 56 5.51 0.18 2.14
CA GLU A 56 6.75 -0.45 2.63
C GLU A 56 6.73 -1.96 2.40
N TRP A 57 5.59 -2.63 2.60
CA TRP A 57 5.44 -4.04 2.28
C TRP A 57 5.68 -4.29 0.78
N CYS A 58 5.05 -3.52 -0.11
CA CYS A 58 5.27 -3.63 -1.55
C CYS A 58 6.75 -3.43 -1.91
N ALA A 59 7.37 -2.38 -1.39
CA ALA A 59 8.78 -2.10 -1.65
C ALA A 59 9.70 -3.24 -1.16
N SER A 60 9.40 -3.84 0.00
CA SER A 60 10.18 -4.95 0.56
C SER A 60 10.03 -6.27 -0.19
N ARG A 61 9.03 -6.41 -1.05
CA ARG A 61 8.75 -7.59 -1.88
C ARG A 61 9.18 -7.42 -3.34
N ALA A 62 9.60 -6.23 -3.73
CA ALA A 62 10.27 -6.04 -5.01
C ALA A 62 11.62 -6.76 -5.01
N LEU A 63 12.05 -7.24 -6.19
CA LEU A 63 13.41 -7.77 -6.37
C LEU A 63 14.46 -6.68 -6.09
N PRO A 64 15.73 -7.02 -5.83
CA PRO A 64 16.80 -6.04 -5.67
C PRO A 64 16.96 -5.09 -6.87
N SER A 65 16.53 -5.51 -8.06
CA SER A 65 16.45 -4.70 -9.27
C SER A 65 15.29 -3.71 -9.29
N GLY A 66 14.39 -3.74 -8.28
CA GLY A 66 13.16 -2.96 -8.24
C GLY A 66 11.98 -3.58 -9.01
N ILE A 67 12.15 -4.77 -9.59
CA ILE A 67 11.10 -5.45 -10.35
C ILE A 67 10.01 -5.97 -9.39
N MET A 68 8.76 -5.71 -9.76
CA MET A 68 7.56 -6.21 -9.08
C MET A 68 6.83 -7.22 -9.98
N SER A 69 6.47 -8.36 -9.40
CA SER A 69 5.63 -9.38 -10.01
C SER A 69 4.13 -9.02 -9.91
N GLU A 70 3.29 -9.91 -10.38
CA GLU A 70 1.84 -9.83 -10.19
C GLU A 70 1.46 -10.18 -8.75
N GLN A 71 1.97 -11.31 -8.27
CA GLN A 71 1.67 -11.89 -6.97
C GLN A 71 2.95 -12.17 -6.18
N VAL A 72 2.77 -12.46 -4.91
CA VAL A 72 3.84 -12.81 -3.99
C VAL A 72 3.49 -14.14 -3.32
N HIS A 73 4.49 -15.01 -3.17
CA HIS A 73 4.33 -16.25 -2.42
C HIS A 73 3.96 -15.95 -0.95
N PRO A 74 2.84 -16.49 -0.44
CA PRO A 74 2.29 -16.08 0.86
C PRO A 74 3.21 -16.39 2.06
N TYR A 75 4.10 -17.37 1.94
CA TYR A 75 4.99 -17.78 3.01
C TYR A 75 6.44 -17.28 2.83
N THR A 76 6.99 -17.37 1.60
CA THR A 76 8.39 -17.02 1.34
C THR A 76 8.57 -15.57 0.91
N GLY A 77 7.53 -14.96 0.35
CA GLY A 77 7.60 -13.60 -0.20
C GLY A 77 8.25 -13.52 -1.58
N GLU A 78 8.51 -14.68 -2.22
CA GLU A 78 9.09 -14.73 -3.57
C GLU A 78 8.06 -14.30 -4.62
N PRO A 79 8.52 -13.75 -5.77
CA PRO A 79 7.66 -13.40 -6.89
C PRO A 79 6.90 -14.61 -7.42
N LEU A 80 5.62 -14.42 -7.71
CA LEU A 80 4.76 -15.40 -8.36
C LEU A 80 4.07 -14.79 -9.58
N SER A 81 3.68 -15.68 -10.52
CA SER A 81 2.98 -15.32 -11.75
C SER A 81 3.84 -14.43 -12.65
N VAL A 82 3.25 -13.49 -13.36
CA VAL A 82 3.93 -12.63 -14.34
C VAL A 82 4.90 -11.67 -13.64
N SER A 83 6.15 -11.65 -14.11
CA SER A 83 7.19 -10.76 -13.61
C SER A 83 8.15 -10.35 -14.76
N PRO A 84 8.40 -9.06 -15.00
CA PRO A 84 7.77 -7.89 -14.37
C PRO A 84 6.31 -7.71 -14.78
N LEU A 85 5.49 -7.13 -13.91
CA LEU A 85 4.14 -6.69 -14.28
C LEU A 85 4.06 -5.15 -14.26
N THR A 86 3.86 -4.55 -15.42
CA THR A 86 3.75 -3.08 -15.57
C THR A 86 2.67 -2.48 -14.67
N TRP A 87 1.56 -3.18 -14.49
CA TRP A 87 0.46 -2.72 -13.63
C TRP A 87 0.88 -2.60 -12.16
N SER A 88 1.64 -3.54 -11.64
CA SER A 88 2.19 -3.47 -10.27
C SER A 88 3.08 -2.24 -10.09
N HIS A 89 3.96 -1.97 -11.07
CA HIS A 89 4.83 -0.80 -11.06
C HIS A 89 4.05 0.52 -11.14
N ALA A 90 3.09 0.60 -12.08
CA ALA A 90 2.26 1.79 -12.26
C ALA A 90 1.46 2.10 -10.98
N ALA A 91 0.82 1.09 -10.37
CA ALA A 91 0.08 1.25 -9.13
C ALA A 91 0.98 1.70 -7.96
N PHE A 92 2.21 1.17 -7.87
CA PHE A 92 3.16 1.57 -6.84
C PHE A 92 3.57 3.03 -6.97
N VAL A 93 3.94 3.46 -8.16
CA VAL A 93 4.32 4.86 -8.44
C VAL A 93 3.16 5.80 -8.11
N SER A 94 1.94 5.47 -8.56
CA SER A 94 0.72 6.22 -8.28
C SER A 94 0.49 6.37 -6.77
N ALA A 95 0.49 5.26 -6.04
CA ALA A 95 0.24 5.25 -4.61
C ALA A 95 1.29 6.04 -3.80
N VAL A 96 2.57 5.96 -4.18
CA VAL A 96 3.64 6.75 -3.54
C VAL A 96 3.45 8.25 -3.79
N GLN A 97 3.09 8.64 -5.02
CA GLN A 97 2.82 10.05 -5.34
C GLN A 97 1.60 10.58 -4.58
N HIS A 98 0.51 9.80 -4.50
CA HIS A 98 -0.68 10.16 -3.72
C HIS A 98 -0.35 10.29 -2.24
N TYR A 99 0.42 9.36 -1.68
CA TYR A 99 0.89 9.43 -0.29
C TYR A 99 1.67 10.71 -0.01
N ALA A 100 2.66 11.02 -0.84
CA ALA A 100 3.50 12.22 -0.69
C ALA A 100 2.65 13.50 -0.75
N ARG A 101 1.73 13.58 -1.72
CA ARG A 101 0.80 14.71 -1.87
C ARG A 101 -0.12 14.85 -0.65
N ARG A 102 -0.75 13.76 -0.21
CA ARG A 102 -1.67 13.78 0.94
C ARG A 102 -0.97 14.15 2.23
N SER A 103 0.22 13.60 2.47
CA SER A 103 1.06 13.92 3.63
C SER A 103 1.40 15.42 3.69
N ARG A 104 1.72 16.02 2.54
CA ARG A 104 1.99 17.46 2.44
C ARG A 104 0.75 18.28 2.78
N LEU A 105 -0.40 17.97 2.18
CA LEU A 105 -1.66 18.68 2.43
C LEU A 105 -2.07 18.64 3.91
N ILE A 106 -1.91 17.50 4.56
CA ILE A 106 -2.22 17.34 6.00
C ILE A 106 -1.26 18.21 6.84
N LYS A 107 0.03 18.19 6.54
CA LYS A 107 1.03 19.00 7.25
C LYS A 107 0.78 20.50 7.10
N ASP A 108 0.44 20.95 5.90
CA ASP A 108 0.18 22.37 5.64
C ASP A 108 -1.07 22.84 6.38
N ARG A 109 -2.15 22.06 6.37
CA ARG A 109 -3.37 22.31 7.16
C ARG A 109 -3.08 22.44 8.66
N LEU A 110 -2.27 21.57 9.21
CA LEU A 110 -1.90 21.61 10.63
C LEU A 110 -1.08 22.88 10.97
N ARG A 111 -0.17 23.29 10.08
CA ARG A 111 0.60 24.53 10.27
C ARG A 111 -0.29 25.76 10.26
N GLU A 112 -1.27 25.81 9.36
CA GLU A 112 -2.24 26.92 9.31
C GLU A 112 -3.09 26.98 10.59
N GLN A 113 -3.57 25.83 11.08
CA GLN A 113 -4.34 25.77 12.33
C GLN A 113 -3.54 26.28 13.55
N VAL A 114 -2.27 25.90 13.67
CA VAL A 114 -1.39 26.37 14.73
C VAL A 114 -1.16 27.88 14.64
N LYS A 115 -0.96 28.42 13.43
CA LYS A 115 -0.77 29.84 13.20
C LYS A 115 -2.00 30.64 13.63
N THR A 116 -3.18 30.24 13.17
CA THR A 116 -4.45 30.89 13.52
C THR A 116 -4.73 30.83 15.02
N ALA A 117 -4.44 29.69 15.69
CA ALA A 117 -4.61 29.57 17.13
C ALA A 117 -3.65 30.50 17.93
N GLY A 118 -2.44 30.73 17.42
CA GLY A 118 -1.47 31.65 18.02
C GLY A 118 -1.84 33.13 17.86
N GLU A 119 -2.53 33.50 16.79
CA GLU A 119 -2.98 34.88 16.55
C GLU A 119 -4.20 35.30 17.40
N VAL A 120 -4.95 34.35 17.95
CA VAL A 120 -6.14 34.62 18.80
C VAL A 120 -5.78 34.90 20.25
N ILE A 121 -4.53 34.67 20.67
CA ILE A 121 -4.06 34.82 22.07
C ILE A 121 -3.39 36.18 22.31
N VAL A 122 -3.34 37.06 21.34
CA VAL A 122 -2.85 38.42 21.44
C VAL A 122 -4.02 39.41 21.41
#